data_76ba72ff25c3a5a04398a7a87d370efd
#
_entry.id   76ba72ff25c3a5a04398a7a87d370efd
#
_cell.length_a   1.000
_cell.length_b   1.000
_cell.length_c   1.000
_cell.angle_alpha   90.00
_cell.angle_beta   90.00
_cell.angle_gamma   90.00
#
_symmetry.space_group_name_H-M   'P 1'
#
loop_
_entity.id
_entity.type
_entity.pdbx_description
1 polymer ?
#
loop_
_entity_poly.entity_id
_entity_poly.type
_entity_poly.pdbx_seq_one_letter_code
_entity_poly.pdbx_strand_id
1 'polypeptide(L)'
;MPDTLRGREIVLAGGTGGLGSPTLELLAAEGARLVVSYRSNRERAELWRNQVELVQADLAVPADRERILAAAPKLYGLVVFAGDPARAVAGADLQTIMLRSHEANYLGPILLAREASERMRASGTPGSIVLMGTMQAVALFPGSTTYASQKAALVQAARILARECRGPANIRVNVVSPGVIAAGMAEASISSGKYDRYLQEKVIHRFGHAQDMARAVRFLLEPDNYVTGQVLSVDGGITL
;
A
#
# COMPACT_ATOMS: atom_id res chain seq x y z
N MET A 1 11.78 7.32 22.35
CA MET A 1 11.28 8.45 21.53
C MET A 1 9.83 8.66 21.90
N PRO A 2 9.29 9.89 21.91
CA PRO A 2 7.87 10.05 22.12
C PRO A 2 7.11 9.29 21.03
N ASP A 3 5.98 8.64 21.40
CA ASP A 3 5.11 7.90 20.49
C ASP A 3 4.50 8.87 19.46
N THR A 4 5.17 9.02 18.34
CA THR A 4 4.83 10.02 17.32
C THR A 4 3.50 9.72 16.61
N LEU A 5 3.05 8.44 16.63
CA LEU A 5 1.79 8.00 16.01
C LEU A 5 0.67 7.74 17.01
N ARG A 6 0.91 7.86 18.33
CA ARG A 6 -0.11 7.67 19.37
C ARG A 6 -1.33 8.57 19.15
N GLY A 7 -2.51 7.96 19.10
CA GLY A 7 -3.78 8.66 18.89
C GLY A 7 -4.02 9.21 17.48
N ARG A 8 -3.06 9.07 16.54
CA ARG A 8 -3.26 9.44 15.15
C ARG A 8 -4.21 8.46 14.46
N GLU A 9 -5.16 8.98 13.70
CA GLU A 9 -6.07 8.17 12.90
C GLU A 9 -5.43 7.80 11.57
N ILE A 10 -5.26 6.49 11.33
CA ILE A 10 -4.59 5.96 10.16
C ILE A 10 -5.48 4.91 9.50
N VAL A 11 -5.72 5.10 8.21
CA VAL A 11 -6.43 4.13 7.36
C VAL A 11 -5.42 3.18 6.72
N LEU A 12 -5.64 1.88 6.86
CA LEU A 12 -4.89 0.82 6.19
C LEU A 12 -5.80 0.12 5.18
N ALA A 13 -5.85 0.59 3.95
CA ALA A 13 -6.67 0.01 2.91
C ALA A 13 -6.07 -1.31 2.40
N GLY A 14 -6.76 -2.44 2.63
CA GLY A 14 -6.23 -3.79 2.42
C GLY A 14 -5.26 -4.23 3.52
N GLY A 15 -5.36 -3.62 4.71
CA GLY A 15 -4.42 -3.80 5.82
C GLY A 15 -4.42 -5.20 6.46
N THR A 16 -5.39 -6.04 6.19
CA THR A 16 -5.41 -7.44 6.66
C THR A 16 -4.64 -8.40 5.74
N GLY A 17 -4.04 -7.91 4.66
CA GLY A 17 -3.22 -8.69 3.71
C GLY A 17 -1.83 -9.05 4.25
N GLY A 18 -1.07 -9.82 3.47
CA GLY A 18 0.26 -10.30 3.89
C GLY A 18 1.26 -9.19 4.22
N LEU A 19 1.24 -8.07 3.49
CA LEU A 19 2.09 -6.91 3.78
C LEU A 19 1.45 -5.96 4.81
N GLY A 20 0.13 -5.93 4.89
CA GLY A 20 -0.61 -5.01 5.76
C GLY A 20 -0.61 -5.46 7.22
N SER A 21 -0.77 -6.76 7.50
CA SER A 21 -0.88 -7.26 8.88
C SER A 21 0.30 -6.88 9.78
N PRO A 22 1.58 -7.03 9.39
CA PRO A 22 2.70 -6.59 10.23
C PRO A 22 2.77 -5.07 10.39
N THR A 23 2.29 -4.31 9.41
CA THR A 23 2.17 -2.84 9.55
C THR A 23 1.08 -2.49 10.56
N LEU A 24 -0.06 -3.18 10.50
CA LEU A 24 -1.14 -3.03 11.46
C LEU A 24 -0.63 -3.30 12.89
N GLU A 25 0.05 -4.44 13.12
CA GLU A 25 0.64 -4.80 14.41
C GLU A 25 1.57 -3.71 14.94
N LEU A 26 2.49 -3.24 14.11
CA LEU A 26 3.47 -2.21 14.47
C LEU A 26 2.78 -0.90 14.88
N LEU A 27 1.84 -0.41 14.07
CA LEU A 27 1.16 0.86 14.33
C LEU A 27 0.20 0.77 15.52
N ALA A 28 -0.49 -0.37 15.71
CA ALA A 28 -1.33 -0.61 16.88
C ALA A 28 -0.49 -0.61 18.17
N ALA A 29 0.69 -1.24 18.15
CA ALA A 29 1.61 -1.25 19.29
C ALA A 29 2.13 0.16 19.63
N GLU A 30 2.25 1.07 18.66
CA GLU A 30 2.58 2.50 18.88
C GLU A 30 1.37 3.33 19.37
N GLY A 31 0.20 2.73 19.47
CA GLY A 31 -1.03 3.38 19.97
C GLY A 31 -1.76 4.23 18.91
N ALA A 32 -1.54 3.99 17.63
CA ALA A 32 -2.34 4.60 16.56
C ALA A 32 -3.79 4.09 16.60
N ARG A 33 -4.74 4.92 16.18
CA ARG A 33 -6.14 4.52 15.95
C ARG A 33 -6.27 4.07 14.50
N LEU A 34 -6.57 2.80 14.30
CA LEU A 34 -6.55 2.19 12.98
C LEU A 34 -7.95 1.92 12.45
N VAL A 35 -8.19 2.37 11.22
CA VAL A 35 -9.30 1.94 10.37
C VAL A 35 -8.73 1.03 9.30
N VAL A 36 -9.16 -0.22 9.26
CA VAL A 36 -8.57 -1.23 8.38
C VAL A 36 -9.61 -1.76 7.41
N SER A 37 -9.40 -1.57 6.11
CA SER A 37 -10.32 -2.13 5.14
C SER A 37 -9.86 -3.48 4.61
N TYR A 38 -10.84 -4.32 4.27
CA TYR A 38 -10.66 -5.59 3.58
C TYR A 38 -11.76 -5.75 2.52
N ARG A 39 -11.50 -6.52 1.44
CA ARG A 39 -12.50 -6.74 0.40
C ARG A 39 -13.28 -8.04 0.60
N SER A 40 -12.59 -9.17 0.62
CA SER A 40 -13.22 -10.49 0.62
C SER A 40 -12.83 -11.41 1.77
N ASN A 41 -11.62 -11.28 2.31
CA ASN A 41 -11.16 -12.18 3.37
C ASN A 41 -11.62 -11.71 4.74
N ARG A 42 -12.91 -11.99 5.06
CA ARG A 42 -13.52 -11.63 6.32
C ARG A 42 -12.92 -12.39 7.51
N GLU A 43 -12.64 -13.67 7.35
CA GLU A 43 -12.07 -14.50 8.40
C GLU A 43 -10.76 -13.91 8.93
N ARG A 44 -9.86 -13.51 8.02
CA ARG A 44 -8.59 -12.87 8.38
C ARG A 44 -8.79 -11.48 9.00
N ALA A 45 -9.80 -10.74 8.56
CA ALA A 45 -10.11 -9.43 9.14
C ALA A 45 -10.64 -9.56 10.57
N GLU A 46 -11.50 -10.54 10.84
CA GLU A 46 -12.10 -10.77 12.17
C GLU A 46 -11.05 -11.02 13.27
N LEU A 47 -9.86 -11.48 12.95
CA LEU A 47 -8.76 -11.62 13.91
C LEU A 47 -8.39 -10.27 14.58
N TRP A 48 -8.72 -9.15 13.94
CA TRP A 48 -8.37 -7.81 14.38
C TRP A 48 -9.55 -7.02 14.96
N ARG A 49 -10.77 -7.59 14.97
CA ARG A 49 -12.02 -6.91 15.35
C ARG A 49 -11.94 -6.14 16.67
N ASN A 50 -11.23 -6.66 17.65
CA ASN A 50 -11.16 -6.05 18.99
C ASN A 50 -10.06 -4.97 19.11
N GLN A 51 -9.25 -4.76 18.06
CA GLN A 51 -8.09 -3.88 18.09
C GLN A 51 -8.21 -2.70 17.13
N VAL A 52 -9.02 -2.85 16.08
CA VAL A 52 -9.15 -1.85 15.02
C VAL A 52 -10.60 -1.72 14.55
N GLU A 53 -10.93 -0.62 13.91
CA GLU A 53 -12.19 -0.46 13.19
C GLU A 53 -12.09 -1.15 11.82
N LEU A 54 -12.96 -2.11 11.55
CA LEU A 54 -12.96 -2.90 10.31
C LEU A 54 -14.03 -2.39 9.33
N VAL A 55 -13.62 -2.13 8.09
CA VAL A 55 -14.53 -1.72 7.01
C VAL A 55 -14.40 -2.68 5.83
N GLN A 56 -15.47 -3.41 5.50
CA GLN A 56 -15.51 -4.17 4.25
C GLN A 56 -15.72 -3.20 3.07
N ALA A 57 -14.80 -3.18 2.11
CA ALA A 57 -14.82 -2.20 1.03
C ALA A 57 -14.07 -2.69 -0.22
N ASP A 58 -14.60 -2.34 -1.39
CA ASP A 58 -13.90 -2.38 -2.67
C ASP A 58 -13.51 -0.95 -3.08
N LEU A 59 -12.25 -0.70 -3.29
CA LEU A 59 -11.75 0.64 -3.64
C LEU A 59 -12.22 1.12 -5.02
N ALA A 60 -12.71 0.23 -5.88
CA ALA A 60 -13.35 0.61 -7.14
C ALA A 60 -14.70 1.30 -6.93
N VAL A 61 -15.36 1.05 -5.79
CA VAL A 61 -16.71 1.56 -5.48
C VAL A 61 -16.61 2.89 -4.70
N PRO A 62 -17.18 4.01 -5.23
CA PRO A 62 -17.10 5.31 -4.56
C PRO A 62 -17.67 5.32 -3.14
N ALA A 63 -18.85 4.70 -2.92
CA ALA A 63 -19.48 4.63 -1.61
C ALA A 63 -18.64 3.87 -0.57
N ASP A 64 -17.84 2.89 -1.01
CA ASP A 64 -16.95 2.13 -0.15
C ASP A 64 -15.75 2.97 0.30
N ARG A 65 -15.17 3.76 -0.62
CA ARG A 65 -14.09 4.71 -0.27
C ARG A 65 -14.59 5.76 0.71
N GLU A 66 -15.81 6.28 0.48
CA GLU A 66 -16.43 7.23 1.42
C GLU A 66 -16.61 6.62 2.81
N ARG A 67 -17.09 5.36 2.92
CA ARG A 67 -17.23 4.67 4.23
C ARG A 67 -15.88 4.51 4.95
N ILE A 68 -14.82 4.16 4.21
CA ILE A 68 -13.47 4.06 4.78
C ILE A 68 -13.04 5.39 5.38
N LEU A 69 -13.19 6.48 4.63
CA LEU A 69 -12.74 7.79 5.06
C LEU A 69 -13.64 8.39 6.15
N ALA A 70 -14.94 8.09 6.15
CA ALA A 70 -15.87 8.52 7.20
C ALA A 70 -15.54 7.89 8.57
N ALA A 71 -15.00 6.67 8.58
CA ALA A 71 -14.55 6.00 9.79
C ALA A 71 -13.30 6.66 10.45
N ALA A 72 -12.58 7.53 9.73
CA ALA A 72 -11.41 8.26 10.21
C ALA A 72 -11.61 9.79 10.11
N PRO A 73 -12.47 10.41 10.93
CA PRO A 73 -12.82 11.83 10.80
C PRO A 73 -11.62 12.79 11.03
N LYS A 74 -10.60 12.36 11.78
CA LYS A 74 -9.34 13.09 12.01
C LYS A 74 -8.18 12.44 11.28
N LEU A 75 -8.41 12.07 10.02
CA LEU A 75 -7.47 11.32 9.19
C LEU A 75 -6.10 12.01 9.15
N TYR A 76 -5.10 11.32 9.69
CA TYR A 76 -3.69 11.69 9.61
C TYR A 76 -2.93 10.87 8.57
N GLY A 77 -3.17 9.55 8.52
CA GLY A 77 -2.42 8.64 7.67
C GLY A 77 -3.30 7.80 6.75
N LEU A 78 -2.85 7.58 5.52
CA LEU A 78 -3.44 6.61 4.62
C LEU A 78 -2.33 5.70 4.07
N VAL A 79 -2.49 4.38 4.22
CA VAL A 79 -1.63 3.39 3.57
C VAL A 79 -2.48 2.48 2.71
N VAL A 80 -2.13 2.34 1.42
CA VAL A 80 -2.91 1.50 0.50
C VAL A 80 -2.11 0.27 0.12
N PHE A 81 -2.43 -0.86 0.75
CA PHE A 81 -1.89 -2.19 0.45
C PHE A 81 -2.72 -2.93 -0.61
N ALA A 82 -3.96 -2.48 -0.84
CA ALA A 82 -4.85 -3.11 -1.80
C ALA A 82 -4.21 -3.26 -3.18
N GLY A 83 -4.40 -4.40 -3.80
CA GLY A 83 -3.87 -4.71 -5.12
C GLY A 83 -4.30 -6.09 -5.60
N ASP A 84 -4.09 -6.34 -6.88
CA ASP A 84 -4.38 -7.59 -7.57
C ASP A 84 -3.14 -8.05 -8.34
N PRO A 85 -2.69 -9.31 -8.21
CA PRO A 85 -1.50 -9.80 -8.91
C PRO A 85 -1.68 -9.94 -10.42
N ALA A 86 -2.85 -9.61 -10.97
CA ALA A 86 -3.23 -9.73 -12.37
C ALA A 86 -3.04 -11.15 -12.94
N ARG A 87 -3.21 -12.18 -12.10
CA ARG A 87 -3.11 -13.57 -12.54
C ARG A 87 -4.29 -13.92 -13.44
N ALA A 88 -4.01 -14.70 -14.47
CA ALA A 88 -5.05 -15.27 -15.31
C ALA A 88 -6.00 -16.14 -14.47
N VAL A 89 -7.28 -15.92 -14.65
CA VAL A 89 -8.35 -16.76 -14.10
C VAL A 89 -8.88 -17.61 -15.26
N ALA A 90 -9.17 -18.88 -15.00
CA ALA A 90 -9.69 -19.76 -16.03
C ALA A 90 -10.94 -19.15 -16.70
N GLY A 91 -10.93 -19.09 -18.03
CA GLY A 91 -12.03 -18.51 -18.82
C GLY A 91 -12.07 -17.00 -18.95
N ALA A 92 -11.21 -16.26 -18.26
CA ALA A 92 -11.11 -14.80 -18.43
C ALA A 92 -10.18 -14.44 -19.60
N ASP A 93 -10.66 -13.56 -20.48
CA ASP A 93 -9.83 -12.97 -21.53
C ASP A 93 -8.86 -11.90 -20.97
N LEU A 94 -7.86 -11.54 -21.77
CA LEU A 94 -6.82 -10.58 -21.35
C LEU A 94 -7.41 -9.20 -21.02
N GLN A 95 -8.41 -8.72 -21.75
CA GLN A 95 -9.02 -7.41 -21.50
C GLN A 95 -9.68 -7.38 -20.12
N THR A 96 -10.42 -8.41 -19.74
CA THR A 96 -11.04 -8.54 -18.42
C THR A 96 -9.98 -8.52 -17.30
N ILE A 97 -8.86 -9.23 -17.50
CA ILE A 97 -7.75 -9.24 -16.53
C ILE A 97 -7.12 -7.85 -16.41
N MET A 98 -6.93 -7.14 -17.53
CA MET A 98 -6.35 -5.79 -17.55
C MET A 98 -7.27 -4.78 -16.87
N LEU A 99 -8.59 -4.82 -17.10
CA LEU A 99 -9.56 -3.92 -16.45
C LEU A 99 -9.58 -4.14 -14.93
N ARG A 100 -9.68 -5.39 -14.48
CA ARG A 100 -9.60 -5.73 -13.06
C ARG A 100 -8.30 -5.25 -12.42
N SER A 101 -7.19 -5.45 -13.11
CA SER A 101 -5.88 -4.98 -12.65
C SER A 101 -5.82 -3.45 -12.59
N HIS A 102 -6.39 -2.76 -13.56
CA HIS A 102 -6.50 -1.30 -13.57
C HIS A 102 -7.26 -0.78 -12.35
N GLU A 103 -8.42 -1.31 -12.10
CA GLU A 103 -9.26 -0.92 -10.96
C GLU A 103 -8.56 -1.14 -9.62
N ALA A 104 -7.97 -2.33 -9.42
CA ALA A 104 -7.38 -2.70 -8.14
C ALA A 104 -5.99 -2.09 -7.88
N ASN A 105 -5.16 -1.90 -8.93
CA ASN A 105 -3.77 -1.49 -8.78
C ASN A 105 -3.52 0.00 -9.05
N TYR A 106 -4.45 0.69 -9.69
CA TYR A 106 -4.30 2.09 -10.06
C TYR A 106 -5.51 2.93 -9.63
N LEU A 107 -6.69 2.70 -10.24
CA LEU A 107 -7.85 3.60 -10.14
C LEU A 107 -8.33 3.73 -8.68
N GLY A 108 -8.67 2.62 -8.03
CA GLY A 108 -9.15 2.62 -6.64
C GLY A 108 -8.14 3.24 -5.66
N PRO A 109 -6.86 2.80 -5.65
CA PRO A 109 -5.81 3.40 -4.85
C PRO A 109 -5.62 4.90 -5.05
N ILE A 110 -5.61 5.40 -6.28
CA ILE A 110 -5.39 6.82 -6.57
C ILE A 110 -6.61 7.67 -6.20
N LEU A 111 -7.82 7.18 -6.47
CA LEU A 111 -9.04 7.89 -6.05
C LEU A 111 -9.11 8.01 -4.53
N LEU A 112 -8.86 6.93 -3.79
CA LEU A 112 -8.83 6.98 -2.33
C LEU A 112 -7.76 7.95 -1.81
N ALA A 113 -6.57 7.98 -2.42
CA ALA A 113 -5.50 8.89 -2.04
C ALA A 113 -5.87 10.37 -2.28
N ARG A 114 -6.53 10.68 -3.40
CA ARG A 114 -7.03 12.03 -3.71
C ARG A 114 -8.09 12.46 -2.71
N GLU A 115 -9.13 11.64 -2.52
CA GLU A 115 -10.22 11.89 -1.56
C GLU A 115 -9.68 12.09 -0.12
N ALA A 116 -8.70 11.28 0.29
CA ALA A 116 -8.02 11.43 1.58
C ALA A 116 -7.24 12.76 1.68
N SER A 117 -6.50 13.14 0.63
CA SER A 117 -5.75 14.40 0.61
C SER A 117 -6.67 15.62 0.64
N GLU A 118 -7.82 15.56 0.01
CA GLU A 118 -8.84 16.60 0.03
C GLU A 118 -9.43 16.78 1.44
N ARG A 119 -9.74 15.68 2.14
CA ARG A 119 -10.19 15.71 3.55
C ARG A 119 -9.14 16.29 4.49
N MET A 120 -7.90 15.84 4.38
CA MET A 120 -6.78 16.39 5.17
C MET A 120 -6.62 17.90 4.93
N ARG A 121 -6.70 18.33 3.67
CA ARG A 121 -6.62 19.74 3.29
C ARG A 121 -7.79 20.55 3.86
N ALA A 122 -9.01 20.06 3.71
CA ALA A 122 -10.22 20.73 4.20
C ALA A 122 -10.23 20.91 5.73
N SER A 123 -9.67 19.94 6.47
CA SER A 123 -9.55 20.00 7.93
C SER A 123 -8.30 20.74 8.42
N GLY A 124 -7.40 21.17 7.52
CA GLY A 124 -6.09 21.71 7.89
C GLY A 124 -5.17 20.73 8.61
N THR A 125 -5.44 19.42 8.49
CA THR A 125 -4.67 18.38 9.18
C THR A 125 -3.45 18.02 8.36
N PRO A 126 -2.22 18.08 8.92
CA PRO A 126 -1.05 17.53 8.26
C PRO A 126 -1.19 16.02 8.12
N GLY A 127 -0.67 15.45 7.04
CA GLY A 127 -0.89 14.05 6.78
C GLY A 127 0.18 13.34 5.99
N SER A 128 0.10 12.01 5.97
CA SER A 128 0.98 11.16 5.18
C SER A 128 0.20 10.07 4.43
N ILE A 129 0.39 10.02 3.13
CA ILE A 129 -0.20 9.02 2.23
C ILE A 129 0.93 8.14 1.69
N VAL A 130 0.81 6.83 1.86
CA VAL A 130 1.77 5.83 1.40
C VAL A 130 1.06 4.84 0.47
N LEU A 131 1.51 4.74 -0.76
CA LEU A 131 0.98 3.82 -1.75
C LEU A 131 1.96 2.67 -2.01
N MET A 132 1.45 1.45 -2.24
CA MET A 132 2.29 0.32 -2.60
C MET A 132 2.56 0.29 -4.10
N GLY A 133 3.81 0.53 -4.48
CA GLY A 133 4.37 0.27 -5.79
C GLY A 133 4.79 -1.19 -5.96
N THR A 134 5.83 -1.41 -6.73
CA THR A 134 6.49 -2.72 -6.95
C THR A 134 7.83 -2.51 -7.66
N MET A 135 8.81 -3.37 -7.42
CA MET A 135 10.04 -3.43 -8.21
C MET A 135 9.76 -3.54 -9.72
N GLN A 136 8.64 -4.15 -10.11
CA GLN A 136 8.24 -4.31 -11.52
C GLN A 136 7.78 -3.00 -12.19
N ALA A 137 7.60 -1.93 -11.43
CA ALA A 137 7.32 -0.61 -11.98
C ALA A 137 8.58 0.12 -12.48
N VAL A 138 9.76 -0.34 -12.08
CA VAL A 138 11.06 0.27 -12.42
C VAL A 138 11.97 -0.68 -13.20
N ALA A 139 11.95 -1.99 -12.94
CA ALA A 139 12.71 -3.00 -13.66
C ALA A 139 11.82 -3.84 -14.59
N LEU A 140 12.40 -4.36 -15.66
CA LEU A 140 11.67 -5.10 -16.69
C LEU A 140 11.48 -6.57 -16.29
N PHE A 141 10.22 -6.99 -16.19
CA PHE A 141 9.83 -8.36 -15.89
C PHE A 141 8.93 -8.91 -17.00
N PRO A 142 9.44 -9.78 -17.89
CA PRO A 142 8.65 -10.41 -18.93
C PRO A 142 7.39 -11.09 -18.36
N GLY A 143 6.24 -10.94 -19.05
CA GLY A 143 4.95 -11.48 -18.61
C GLY A 143 4.22 -10.62 -17.56
N SER A 144 4.76 -9.46 -17.17
CA SER A 144 4.16 -8.57 -16.17
C SER A 144 3.50 -7.31 -16.75
N THR A 145 3.27 -7.26 -18.06
CA THR A 145 2.73 -6.07 -18.73
C THR A 145 1.48 -5.52 -18.03
N THR A 146 0.52 -6.39 -17.72
CA THR A 146 -0.75 -6.00 -17.10
C THR A 146 -0.58 -5.41 -15.70
N TYR A 147 0.27 -6.03 -14.86
CA TYR A 147 0.48 -5.59 -13.48
C TYR A 147 1.45 -4.41 -13.38
N ALA A 148 2.61 -4.54 -14.05
CA ALA A 148 3.69 -3.57 -13.96
C ALA A 148 3.28 -2.20 -14.50
N SER A 149 2.54 -2.15 -15.63
CA SER A 149 2.07 -0.88 -16.21
C SER A 149 1.12 -0.12 -15.29
N GLN A 150 0.21 -0.81 -14.60
CA GLN A 150 -0.70 -0.16 -13.64
C GLN A 150 0.06 0.38 -12.43
N LYS A 151 1.05 -0.36 -11.94
CA LYS A 151 1.89 0.09 -10.83
C LYS A 151 2.84 1.22 -11.24
N ALA A 152 3.34 1.25 -12.46
CA ALA A 152 4.10 2.39 -13.00
C ALA A 152 3.21 3.65 -13.11
N ALA A 153 1.97 3.51 -13.59
CA ALA A 153 1.00 4.59 -13.61
C ALA A 153 0.70 5.12 -12.19
N LEU A 154 0.51 4.23 -11.21
CA LEU A 154 0.32 4.59 -9.80
C LEU A 154 1.51 5.38 -9.25
N VAL A 155 2.74 4.95 -9.53
CA VAL A 155 3.96 5.65 -9.11
C VAL A 155 3.98 7.07 -9.65
N GLN A 156 3.71 7.26 -10.94
CA GLN A 156 3.71 8.59 -11.54
C GLN A 156 2.58 9.47 -10.98
N ALA A 157 1.36 8.91 -10.84
CA ALA A 157 0.22 9.63 -10.26
C ALA A 157 0.47 10.05 -8.81
N ALA A 158 1.11 9.19 -7.99
CA ALA A 158 1.48 9.52 -6.61
C ALA A 158 2.46 10.71 -6.55
N ARG A 159 3.45 10.78 -7.44
CA ARG A 159 4.40 11.89 -7.52
C ARG A 159 3.73 13.20 -7.93
N ILE A 160 2.76 13.14 -8.85
CA ILE A 160 1.95 14.30 -9.24
C ILE A 160 1.10 14.75 -8.05
N LEU A 161 0.40 13.83 -7.38
CA LEU A 161 -0.41 14.12 -6.20
C LEU A 161 0.43 14.75 -5.07
N ALA A 162 1.67 14.27 -4.86
CA ALA A 162 2.59 14.87 -3.90
C ALA A 162 2.87 16.35 -4.23
N ARG A 163 3.01 16.69 -5.51
CA ARG A 163 3.20 18.07 -5.96
C ARG A 163 1.93 18.91 -5.75
N GLU A 164 0.75 18.34 -6.02
CA GLU A 164 -0.57 18.99 -5.82
C GLU A 164 -0.87 19.20 -4.33
N CYS A 165 -0.32 18.36 -3.44
CA CYS A 165 -0.48 18.45 -1.99
C CYS A 165 0.48 19.41 -1.30
N ARG A 166 1.33 20.12 -2.03
CA ARG A 166 2.21 21.16 -1.44
C ARG A 166 1.38 22.27 -0.80
N GLY A 167 1.91 22.82 0.26
CA GLY A 167 1.31 23.97 0.92
C GLY A 167 1.27 23.83 2.45
N PRO A 168 0.59 24.73 3.12
CA PRO A 168 0.65 24.86 4.58
C PRO A 168 0.08 23.65 5.34
N ALA A 169 -0.79 22.85 4.71
CA ALA A 169 -1.34 21.66 5.34
C ALA A 169 -0.30 20.52 5.49
N ASN A 170 0.86 20.62 4.83
CA ASN A 170 1.94 19.62 4.92
C ASN A 170 1.45 18.18 4.72
N ILE A 171 0.79 17.91 3.59
CA ILE A 171 0.34 16.56 3.21
C ILE A 171 1.43 15.94 2.34
N ARG A 172 2.01 14.85 2.81
CA ARG A 172 3.09 14.13 2.12
C ARG A 172 2.53 12.90 1.42
N VAL A 173 2.98 12.63 0.20
CA VAL A 173 2.58 11.45 -0.58
C VAL A 173 3.83 10.74 -1.07
N ASN A 174 3.98 9.47 -0.72
CA ASN A 174 5.13 8.65 -1.10
C ASN A 174 4.69 7.26 -1.58
N VAL A 175 5.61 6.57 -2.24
CA VAL A 175 5.43 5.18 -2.67
C VAL A 175 6.48 4.31 -2.00
N VAL A 176 6.08 3.15 -1.49
CA VAL A 176 6.99 2.06 -1.13
C VAL A 176 6.93 1.01 -2.24
N SER A 177 8.08 0.69 -2.84
CA SER A 177 8.21 -0.30 -3.91
C SER A 177 8.88 -1.57 -3.38
N PRO A 178 8.09 -2.61 -3.05
CA PRO A 178 8.64 -3.87 -2.59
C PRO A 178 9.35 -4.64 -3.70
N GLY A 179 10.43 -5.32 -3.31
CA GLY A 179 11.03 -6.41 -4.07
C GLY A 179 10.27 -7.72 -3.91
N VAL A 180 11.01 -8.83 -3.84
CA VAL A 180 10.43 -10.17 -3.54
C VAL A 180 10.29 -10.30 -2.03
N ILE A 181 9.06 -10.14 -1.53
CA ILE A 181 8.72 -10.26 -0.11
C ILE A 181 8.07 -11.61 0.16
N ALA A 182 8.57 -12.35 1.14
CA ALA A 182 8.05 -13.66 1.53
C ALA A 182 6.71 -13.53 2.30
N ALA A 183 5.73 -12.90 1.66
CA ALA A 183 4.38 -12.70 2.18
C ALA A 183 3.38 -12.42 1.05
N GLY A 184 2.12 -12.78 1.28
CA GLY A 184 0.99 -12.41 0.44
C GLY A 184 1.11 -12.88 -1.01
N MET A 185 1.08 -11.96 -1.97
CA MET A 185 1.03 -12.29 -3.41
C MET A 185 2.27 -13.03 -3.91
N ALA A 186 3.44 -12.87 -3.29
CA ALA A 186 4.68 -13.49 -3.74
C ALA A 186 4.89 -14.92 -3.23
N GLU A 187 4.19 -15.36 -2.18
CA GLU A 187 4.38 -16.66 -1.54
C GLU A 187 4.36 -17.84 -2.52
N ALA A 188 3.33 -17.92 -3.35
CA ALA A 188 3.22 -19.00 -4.35
C ALA A 188 4.36 -18.97 -5.39
N SER A 189 4.84 -17.78 -5.77
CA SER A 189 5.94 -17.63 -6.71
C SER A 189 7.29 -17.97 -6.08
N ILE A 190 7.47 -17.68 -4.80
CA ILE A 190 8.65 -18.11 -4.02
C ILE A 190 8.66 -19.63 -3.88
N SER A 191 7.52 -20.20 -3.45
CA SER A 191 7.40 -21.67 -3.28
C SER A 191 7.61 -22.46 -4.57
N SER A 192 7.36 -21.84 -5.74
CA SER A 192 7.64 -22.45 -7.06
C SER A 192 9.10 -22.30 -7.52
N GLY A 193 9.97 -21.67 -6.73
CA GLY A 193 11.37 -21.43 -7.10
C GLY A 193 11.59 -20.31 -8.13
N LYS A 194 10.55 -19.57 -8.50
CA LYS A 194 10.61 -18.53 -9.57
C LYS A 194 11.72 -17.50 -9.33
N TYR A 195 12.06 -17.23 -8.07
CA TYR A 195 13.00 -16.18 -7.68
C TYR A 195 14.31 -16.72 -7.09
N ASP A 196 14.51 -18.05 -7.05
CA ASP A 196 15.68 -18.68 -6.40
C ASP A 196 17.01 -18.24 -7.02
N ARG A 197 17.03 -17.93 -8.32
CA ARG A 197 18.21 -17.44 -9.02
C ARG A 197 18.82 -16.20 -8.34
N TYR A 198 18.01 -15.30 -7.78
CA TYR A 198 18.51 -14.08 -7.14
C TYR A 198 19.27 -14.36 -5.86
N LEU A 199 18.93 -15.45 -5.14
CA LEU A 199 19.68 -15.94 -4.00
C LEU A 199 20.94 -16.69 -4.44
N GLN A 200 20.83 -17.56 -5.45
CA GLN A 200 21.93 -18.37 -5.99
C GLN A 200 23.04 -17.49 -6.58
N GLU A 201 22.65 -16.46 -7.33
CA GLU A 201 23.57 -15.48 -7.93
C GLU A 201 24.01 -14.38 -6.92
N LYS A 202 23.55 -14.47 -5.68
CA LYS A 202 23.85 -13.51 -4.60
C LYS A 202 23.49 -12.05 -4.91
N VAL A 203 22.50 -11.86 -5.76
CA VAL A 203 21.91 -10.53 -6.04
C VAL A 203 21.28 -9.96 -4.78
N ILE A 204 20.58 -10.82 -4.02
CA ILE A 204 20.05 -10.51 -2.70
C ILE A 204 20.50 -11.59 -1.70
N HIS A 205 20.66 -11.24 -0.43
CA HIS A 205 21.06 -12.18 0.61
C HIS A 205 19.88 -12.97 1.20
N ARG A 206 18.66 -12.46 1.06
CA ARG A 206 17.39 -13.09 1.45
C ARG A 206 16.21 -12.47 0.70
N PHE A 207 15.11 -13.14 0.67
CA PHE A 207 13.82 -12.48 0.36
C PHE A 207 13.44 -11.52 1.51
N GLY A 208 12.75 -10.43 1.16
CA GLY A 208 12.25 -9.49 2.15
C GLY A 208 11.21 -10.13 3.06
N HIS A 209 11.10 -9.64 4.29
CA HIS A 209 10.01 -9.97 5.20
C HIS A 209 8.94 -8.88 5.17
N ALA A 210 7.71 -9.21 5.53
CA ALA A 210 6.64 -8.21 5.60
C ALA A 210 6.93 -7.11 6.63
N GLN A 211 7.74 -7.40 7.66
CA GLN A 211 8.26 -6.43 8.63
C GLN A 211 9.19 -5.38 8.01
N ASP A 212 9.90 -5.71 6.91
CA ASP A 212 10.71 -4.73 6.19
C ASP A 212 9.81 -3.64 5.59
N MET A 213 8.63 -4.06 5.08
CA MET A 213 7.61 -3.14 4.59
C MET A 213 6.99 -2.31 5.71
N ALA A 214 6.66 -2.95 6.86
CA ALA A 214 6.09 -2.25 8.01
C ALA A 214 7.00 -1.12 8.50
N ARG A 215 8.32 -1.38 8.60
CA ARG A 215 9.31 -0.37 8.99
C ARG A 215 9.40 0.78 7.99
N ALA A 216 9.40 0.49 6.69
CA ALA A 216 9.44 1.52 5.64
C ALA A 216 8.17 2.40 5.66
N VAL A 217 7.01 1.78 5.80
CA VAL A 217 5.73 2.49 5.93
C VAL A 217 5.73 3.37 7.19
N ARG A 218 6.13 2.81 8.33
CA ARG A 218 6.19 3.54 9.60
C ARG A 218 7.09 4.76 9.51
N PHE A 219 8.28 4.63 8.88
CA PHE A 219 9.19 5.75 8.61
C PHE A 219 8.50 6.87 7.81
N LEU A 220 7.77 6.54 6.74
CA LEU A 220 7.07 7.54 5.92
C LEU A 220 5.86 8.15 6.62
N LEU A 221 5.27 7.47 7.60
CA LEU A 221 4.16 7.99 8.42
C LEU A 221 4.62 8.91 9.55
N GLU A 222 5.92 8.97 9.86
CA GLU A 222 6.43 9.79 10.96
C GLU A 222 6.03 11.26 10.79
N PRO A 223 5.44 11.92 11.83
CA PRO A 223 4.87 13.28 11.69
C PRO A 223 5.86 14.35 11.24
N ASP A 224 7.08 14.33 11.76
CA ASP A 224 8.13 15.28 11.44
C ASP A 224 9.08 14.77 10.34
N ASN A 225 8.51 14.10 9.32
CA ASN A 225 9.28 13.58 8.20
C ASN A 225 9.28 14.59 7.04
N TYR A 226 10.44 14.84 6.45
CA TYR A 226 10.64 15.81 5.35
C TYR A 226 10.64 15.13 3.96
N VAL A 227 10.11 13.90 3.87
CA VAL A 227 10.09 13.10 2.64
C VAL A 227 8.71 13.16 1.97
N THR A 228 8.64 13.66 0.74
CA THR A 228 7.43 13.64 -0.10
C THR A 228 7.78 13.48 -1.58
N GLY A 229 6.90 12.86 -2.36
CA GLY A 229 7.07 12.61 -3.78
C GLY A 229 8.11 11.54 -4.11
N GLN A 230 8.55 10.75 -3.12
CA GLN A 230 9.60 9.75 -3.29
C GLN A 230 9.05 8.35 -3.53
N VAL A 231 9.88 7.55 -4.19
CA VAL A 231 9.69 6.11 -4.36
C VAL A 231 10.79 5.41 -3.56
N LEU A 232 10.42 4.84 -2.44
CA LEU A 232 11.33 4.09 -1.58
C LEU A 232 11.33 2.62 -2.00
N SER A 233 12.39 2.19 -2.69
CA SER A 233 12.61 0.78 -2.99
C SER A 233 13.03 0.03 -1.74
N VAL A 234 12.31 -1.06 -1.43
CA VAL A 234 12.61 -1.99 -0.33
C VAL A 234 12.71 -3.38 -0.94
N ASP A 235 13.78 -3.61 -1.65
CA ASP A 235 13.93 -4.72 -2.58
C ASP A 235 15.25 -5.49 -2.45
N GLY A 236 16.08 -5.13 -1.46
CA GLY A 236 17.38 -5.76 -1.23
C GLY A 236 18.41 -5.48 -2.32
N GLY A 237 18.16 -4.51 -3.21
CA GLY A 237 19.03 -4.17 -4.32
C GLY A 237 18.74 -4.96 -5.62
N ILE A 238 17.64 -5.71 -5.68
CA ILE A 238 17.30 -6.55 -6.86
C ILE A 238 17.10 -5.74 -8.15
N THR A 239 16.84 -4.44 -8.05
CA THR A 239 16.65 -3.55 -9.20
C THR A 239 17.85 -2.69 -9.55
N LEU A 240 18.99 -2.88 -8.88
CA LEU A 240 20.27 -2.19 -9.16
C LEU A 240 21.05 -2.80 -10.31
#